data_b07dfc89877a1048e9ef98afda50124d
#
_entry.id   b07dfc89877a1048e9ef98afda50124d
#
_cell.length_a   1.000
_cell.length_b   1.000
_cell.length_c   1.000
_cell.angle_alpha   90.00
_cell.angle_beta   90.00
_cell.angle_gamma   90.00
#
_symmetry.space_group_name_H-M   'P 1'
#
loop_
_entity.id
_entity.type
_entity.pdbx_description
1 polymer ?
#
loop_
_entity_poly.entity_id
_entity_poly.type
_entity_poly.pdbx_seq_one_letter_code
_entity_poly.pdbx_strand_id
1 'polypeptide(L)'
;MSEAIASKEERLVAYNANIAAADKDPSLSPETGKPLSKVNTIRFGAGFLVFGILWMSGLGIVSAVLLPMHYKTIEGADPDALVGIVNAFTAVASLVSNLMFGNFSDRSRSRFGRRTPWIVFGAVLGGVTLFLTGTTHNAVLLTIFYCACMFGLNCMIAPLVAVLSDRVPSGIRGTMSAFYGAGSTIGAPIGTMIGAFFIENLTVGFAVAGVLMFLGGIVAVIILPKERSADFLPKEEGSFKDILVSFRPPKFAGAHDFYKAFAGRFCMLMSYQMINVYQLYIIQNYIGQSVKESAVTVSVVSMIMMVMSLVGSFISGPVSDLI
;
A
#
# COMPACT_ATOMS: atom_id res chain seq x y z
N MET A 1 23.94 -16.00 -20.83
CA MET A 1 23.64 -16.40 -22.20
C MET A 1 23.06 -17.82 -22.32
N SER A 2 23.09 -18.67 -21.28
CA SER A 2 22.53 -20.04 -21.34
C SER A 2 21.03 -20.18 -20.97
N GLU A 3 20.42 -19.16 -20.35
CA GLU A 3 18.98 -19.22 -19.96
C GLU A 3 18.00 -18.91 -21.12
N ALA A 4 18.46 -18.46 -22.24
CA ALA A 4 17.61 -18.10 -23.37
C ALA A 4 17.19 -19.30 -24.27
N ILE A 5 17.74 -20.49 -24.02
CA ILE A 5 17.58 -21.65 -24.90
C ILE A 5 16.71 -22.75 -24.25
N ALA A 6 16.44 -22.68 -22.94
CA ALA A 6 15.60 -23.68 -22.28
C ALA A 6 14.14 -23.57 -22.75
N SER A 7 13.49 -24.70 -23.00
CA SER A 7 12.07 -24.75 -23.37
C SER A 7 11.20 -24.19 -22.22
N LYS A 8 9.98 -23.75 -22.53
CA LYS A 8 9.07 -23.29 -21.49
C LYS A 8 8.79 -24.33 -20.42
N GLU A 9 8.76 -25.60 -20.80
CA GLU A 9 8.55 -26.73 -19.91
C GLU A 9 9.73 -26.91 -18.94
N GLU A 10 10.96 -26.85 -19.43
CA GLU A 10 12.17 -26.95 -18.59
C GLU A 10 12.21 -25.79 -17.56
N ARG A 11 11.85 -24.58 -17.99
CA ARG A 11 11.78 -23.41 -17.09
C ARG A 11 10.70 -23.57 -16.04
N LEU A 12 9.55 -24.16 -16.37
CA LEU A 12 8.47 -24.46 -15.43
C LEU A 12 8.88 -25.52 -14.41
N VAL A 13 9.52 -26.61 -14.88
CA VAL A 13 10.04 -27.66 -13.99
C VAL A 13 11.07 -27.08 -13.02
N ALA A 14 12.01 -26.27 -13.51
CA ALA A 14 13.02 -25.62 -12.67
C ALA A 14 12.39 -24.66 -11.65
N TYR A 15 11.37 -23.91 -12.04
CA TYR A 15 10.65 -22.98 -11.14
C TYR A 15 9.94 -23.76 -10.02
N ASN A 16 9.22 -24.83 -10.32
CA ASN A 16 8.55 -25.66 -9.34
C ASN A 16 9.55 -26.34 -8.38
N ALA A 17 10.70 -26.78 -8.92
CA ALA A 17 11.79 -27.36 -8.10
C ALA A 17 12.38 -26.31 -7.14
N ASN A 18 12.53 -25.04 -7.57
CA ASN A 18 12.99 -23.95 -6.72
C ASN A 18 12.04 -23.67 -5.56
N ILE A 19 10.71 -23.64 -5.83
CA ILE A 19 9.69 -23.47 -4.78
C ILE A 19 9.78 -24.63 -3.78
N ALA A 20 9.80 -25.89 -4.26
CA ALA A 20 9.89 -27.05 -3.39
C ALA A 20 11.19 -27.10 -2.57
N ALA A 21 12.29 -26.55 -3.09
CA ALA A 21 13.53 -26.41 -2.34
C ALA A 21 13.43 -25.32 -1.26
N ALA A 22 12.82 -24.17 -1.58
CA ALA A 22 12.62 -23.07 -0.65
C ALA A 22 11.63 -23.41 0.49
N ASP A 23 10.67 -24.31 0.24
CA ASP A 23 9.77 -24.84 1.28
C ASP A 23 10.50 -25.70 2.31
N LYS A 24 11.60 -26.33 1.92
CA LYS A 24 12.43 -27.17 2.79
C LYS A 24 13.55 -26.40 3.48
N ASP A 25 14.07 -25.36 2.83
CA ASP A 25 15.17 -24.53 3.34
C ASP A 25 14.78 -23.05 3.36
N PRO A 26 14.55 -22.47 4.55
CA PRO A 26 14.13 -21.07 4.71
C PRO A 26 15.18 -20.04 4.27
N SER A 27 16.39 -20.46 3.93
CA SER A 27 17.44 -19.56 3.41
C SER A 27 17.34 -19.32 1.91
N LEU A 28 16.57 -20.14 1.19
CA LEU A 28 16.47 -20.11 -0.26
C LEU A 28 15.34 -19.18 -0.74
N SER A 29 15.62 -18.44 -1.82
CA SER A 29 14.59 -17.65 -2.52
C SER A 29 13.71 -18.56 -3.38
N PRO A 30 12.37 -18.46 -3.30
CA PRO A 30 11.46 -19.28 -4.11
C PRO A 30 11.65 -19.06 -5.63
N GLU A 31 11.99 -17.84 -6.05
CA GLU A 31 12.22 -17.51 -7.47
C GLU A 31 13.46 -18.17 -8.04
N THR A 32 14.51 -18.33 -7.25
CA THR A 32 15.83 -18.74 -7.75
C THR A 32 16.33 -20.08 -7.24
N GLY A 33 15.75 -20.62 -6.16
CA GLY A 33 16.24 -21.82 -5.47
C GLY A 33 17.63 -21.64 -4.83
N LYS A 34 18.08 -20.38 -4.65
CA LYS A 34 19.42 -20.05 -4.13
C LYS A 34 19.29 -18.99 -3.03
N PRO A 35 20.26 -18.95 -2.08
CA PRO A 35 20.34 -17.87 -1.11
C PRO A 35 20.48 -16.52 -1.79
N LEU A 36 19.90 -15.47 -1.20
CA LEU A 36 20.07 -14.11 -1.69
C LEU A 36 21.50 -13.64 -1.42
N SER A 37 22.08 -12.95 -2.40
CA SER A 37 23.33 -12.21 -2.19
C SER A 37 23.08 -11.04 -1.21
N LYS A 38 24.12 -10.62 -0.48
CA LYS A 38 24.06 -9.44 0.41
C LYS A 38 23.54 -8.20 -0.31
N VAL A 39 23.96 -7.99 -1.56
CA VAL A 39 23.50 -6.86 -2.38
C VAL A 39 21.99 -6.94 -2.66
N ASN A 40 21.47 -8.10 -3.02
CA ASN A 40 20.04 -8.29 -3.28
C ASN A 40 19.21 -8.15 -1.99
N THR A 41 19.72 -8.63 -0.87
CA THR A 41 19.07 -8.45 0.44
C THR A 41 18.94 -6.97 0.79
N ILE A 42 20.01 -6.18 0.61
CA ILE A 42 19.98 -4.72 0.81
C ILE A 42 19.00 -4.06 -0.16
N ARG A 43 19.00 -4.46 -1.43
CA ARG A 43 18.09 -3.91 -2.44
C ARG A 43 16.62 -4.20 -2.12
N PHE A 44 16.28 -5.39 -1.62
CA PHE A 44 14.93 -5.69 -1.15
C PHE A 44 14.54 -4.81 0.02
N GLY A 45 15.37 -4.73 1.07
CA GLY A 45 15.09 -3.88 2.24
C GLY A 45 14.95 -2.41 1.87
N ALA A 46 15.87 -1.86 1.09
CA ALA A 46 15.82 -0.47 0.61
C ALA A 46 14.60 -0.23 -0.29
N GLY A 47 14.28 -1.16 -1.20
CA GLY A 47 13.13 -1.05 -2.09
C GLY A 47 11.80 -1.00 -1.32
N PHE A 48 11.62 -1.88 -0.34
CA PHE A 48 10.43 -1.89 0.52
C PHE A 48 10.34 -0.64 1.41
N LEU A 49 11.46 -0.21 2.00
CA LEU A 49 11.51 0.99 2.84
C LEU A 49 11.15 2.24 2.04
N VAL A 50 11.84 2.48 0.92
CA VAL A 50 11.63 3.66 0.07
C VAL A 50 10.23 3.68 -0.53
N PHE A 51 9.74 2.52 -0.97
CA PHE A 51 8.36 2.38 -1.41
C PHE A 51 7.38 2.82 -0.32
N GLY A 52 7.53 2.26 0.90
CA GLY A 52 6.69 2.60 2.05
C GLY A 52 6.68 4.10 2.34
N ILE A 53 7.87 4.74 2.36
CA ILE A 53 8.00 6.18 2.59
C ILE A 53 7.27 6.98 1.50
N LEU A 54 7.55 6.72 0.23
CA LEU A 54 7.08 7.58 -0.87
C LEU A 54 5.56 7.50 -1.06
N TRP A 55 4.98 6.29 -1.15
CA TRP A 55 3.53 6.18 -1.37
C TRP A 55 2.73 6.68 -0.18
N MET A 56 3.21 6.39 1.05
CA MET A 56 2.52 6.83 2.26
C MET A 56 2.68 8.33 2.50
N SER A 57 3.81 8.92 2.10
CA SER A 57 3.95 10.38 2.08
C SER A 57 2.99 11.03 1.09
N GLY A 58 2.88 10.49 -0.13
CA GLY A 58 1.91 10.99 -1.12
C GLY A 58 0.47 10.94 -0.60
N LEU A 59 0.06 9.83 0.00
CA LEU A 59 -1.26 9.70 0.60
C LEU A 59 -1.42 10.61 1.83
N GLY A 60 -0.39 10.72 2.68
CA GLY A 60 -0.40 11.54 3.90
C GLY A 60 -0.56 13.04 3.62
N ILE A 61 0.06 13.57 2.54
CA ILE A 61 -0.15 14.96 2.07
C ILE A 61 -1.64 15.23 1.89
N VAL A 62 -2.34 14.31 1.24
CA VAL A 62 -3.72 14.51 0.80
C VAL A 62 -4.70 14.18 1.91
N SER A 63 -4.63 12.98 2.48
CA SER A 63 -5.68 12.45 3.35
C SER A 63 -5.88 13.23 4.64
N ALA A 64 -4.81 13.72 5.26
CA ALA A 64 -4.87 14.37 6.56
C ALA A 64 -5.14 15.89 6.49
N VAL A 65 -4.72 16.54 5.40
CA VAL A 65 -4.72 18.02 5.33
C VAL A 65 -5.42 18.54 4.08
N LEU A 66 -4.94 18.16 2.88
CA LEU A 66 -5.39 18.82 1.65
C LEU A 66 -6.79 18.41 1.22
N LEU A 67 -7.16 17.16 1.36
CA LEU A 67 -8.47 16.66 0.93
C LEU A 67 -9.61 17.24 1.76
N PRO A 68 -9.55 17.28 3.11
CA PRO A 68 -10.53 17.98 3.91
C PRO A 68 -10.65 19.48 3.57
N MET A 69 -9.53 20.15 3.29
CA MET A 69 -9.56 21.54 2.85
C MET A 69 -10.16 21.70 1.46
N HIS A 70 -9.86 20.78 0.55
CA HIS A 70 -10.40 20.81 -0.81
C HIS A 70 -11.93 20.63 -0.83
N TYR A 71 -12.49 19.82 0.07
CA TYR A 71 -13.95 19.70 0.22
C TYR A 71 -14.63 21.04 0.52
N LYS A 72 -13.96 21.93 1.27
CA LYS A 72 -14.49 23.28 1.59
C LYS A 72 -14.52 24.23 0.38
N THR A 73 -13.80 23.91 -0.70
CA THR A 73 -13.79 24.70 -1.93
C THR A 73 -14.88 24.28 -2.94
N ILE A 74 -15.64 23.22 -2.63
CA ILE A 74 -16.67 22.69 -3.53
C ILE A 74 -17.98 23.39 -3.23
N GLU A 75 -18.44 24.23 -4.16
CA GLU A 75 -19.67 24.97 -4.03
C GLU A 75 -20.91 24.05 -3.99
N GLY A 76 -21.83 24.37 -3.09
CA GLY A 76 -23.11 23.66 -2.95
C GLY A 76 -23.02 22.29 -2.28
N ALA A 77 -21.88 21.89 -1.77
CA ALA A 77 -21.70 20.65 -1.03
C ALA A 77 -21.38 20.91 0.44
N ASP A 78 -21.92 20.06 1.33
CA ASP A 78 -21.53 20.05 2.73
C ASP A 78 -20.18 19.31 2.88
N PRO A 79 -19.11 19.97 3.36
CA PRO A 79 -17.80 19.36 3.51
C PRO A 79 -17.80 18.13 4.43
N ASP A 80 -18.57 18.15 5.52
CA ASP A 80 -18.63 17.04 6.48
C ASP A 80 -19.32 15.81 5.86
N ALA A 81 -20.39 16.04 5.08
CA ALA A 81 -21.04 14.97 4.32
C ALA A 81 -20.11 14.39 3.23
N LEU A 82 -19.33 15.24 2.53
CA LEU A 82 -18.37 14.79 1.52
C LEU A 82 -17.28 13.89 2.13
N VAL A 83 -16.76 14.21 3.32
CA VAL A 83 -15.82 13.33 4.02
C VAL A 83 -16.40 11.94 4.18
N GLY A 84 -17.63 11.81 4.66
CA GLY A 84 -18.30 10.52 4.84
C GLY A 84 -18.52 9.76 3.52
N ILE A 85 -19.07 10.45 2.51
CA ILE A 85 -19.41 9.87 1.20
C ILE A 85 -18.14 9.40 0.47
N VAL A 86 -17.14 10.27 0.35
CA VAL A 86 -15.90 9.93 -0.37
C VAL A 86 -15.15 8.79 0.32
N ASN A 87 -15.07 8.80 1.66
CA ASN A 87 -14.44 7.69 2.40
C ASN A 87 -15.20 6.37 2.22
N ALA A 88 -16.54 6.38 2.20
CA ALA A 88 -17.33 5.16 1.95
C ALA A 88 -17.04 4.58 0.57
N PHE A 89 -17.09 5.39 -0.49
CA PHE A 89 -16.81 4.94 -1.86
C PHE A 89 -15.36 4.48 -2.03
N THR A 90 -14.40 5.20 -1.48
CA THR A 90 -12.97 4.83 -1.58
C THR A 90 -12.63 3.59 -0.77
N ALA A 91 -13.30 3.33 0.35
CA ALA A 91 -13.15 2.08 1.10
C ALA A 91 -13.60 0.87 0.27
N VAL A 92 -14.78 0.97 -0.40
CA VAL A 92 -15.27 -0.07 -1.32
C VAL A 92 -14.32 -0.23 -2.51
N ALA A 93 -13.89 0.87 -3.12
CA ALA A 93 -12.93 0.86 -4.22
C ALA A 93 -11.62 0.19 -3.83
N SER A 94 -11.08 0.50 -2.64
CA SER A 94 -9.86 -0.12 -2.10
C SER A 94 -10.03 -1.61 -1.85
N LEU A 95 -11.15 -2.03 -1.26
CA LEU A 95 -11.43 -3.45 -1.03
C LEU A 95 -11.46 -4.21 -2.35
N VAL A 96 -12.28 -3.77 -3.29
CA VAL A 96 -12.48 -4.43 -4.59
C VAL A 96 -11.15 -4.47 -5.36
N SER A 97 -10.41 -3.36 -5.43
CA SER A 97 -9.15 -3.28 -6.17
C SER A 97 -8.06 -4.15 -5.56
N ASN A 98 -7.94 -4.21 -4.23
CA ASN A 98 -6.96 -5.06 -3.56
C ASN A 98 -7.17 -6.54 -3.92
N LEU A 99 -8.42 -7.00 -3.90
CA LEU A 99 -8.82 -8.36 -4.27
C LEU A 99 -8.52 -8.67 -5.74
N MET A 100 -8.88 -7.74 -6.63
CA MET A 100 -8.70 -7.89 -8.07
C MET A 100 -7.22 -7.95 -8.45
N PHE A 101 -6.42 -6.99 -7.98
CA PHE A 101 -5.03 -6.87 -8.41
C PHE A 101 -4.10 -7.88 -7.76
N GLY A 102 -4.41 -8.38 -6.57
CA GLY A 102 -3.76 -9.57 -6.02
C GLY A 102 -3.87 -10.73 -7.03
N ASN A 103 -5.08 -11.06 -7.40
CA ASN A 103 -5.36 -12.18 -8.32
C ASN A 103 -4.86 -11.93 -9.76
N PHE A 104 -5.07 -10.72 -10.31
CA PHE A 104 -4.61 -10.41 -11.68
C PHE A 104 -3.08 -10.46 -11.79
N SER A 105 -2.37 -9.98 -10.77
CA SER A 105 -0.91 -10.06 -10.76
C SER A 105 -0.42 -11.50 -10.64
N ASP A 106 -1.13 -12.37 -9.92
CA ASP A 106 -0.81 -13.80 -9.83
C ASP A 106 -0.90 -14.51 -11.19
N ARG A 107 -1.87 -14.11 -12.00
CA ARG A 107 -2.10 -14.68 -13.34
C ARG A 107 -1.31 -14.01 -14.46
N SER A 108 -0.56 -12.97 -14.15
CA SER A 108 0.21 -12.23 -15.16
C SER A 108 1.36 -13.06 -15.73
N ARG A 109 1.56 -12.98 -17.05
CA ARG A 109 2.55 -13.74 -17.84
C ARG A 109 3.43 -12.81 -18.67
N SER A 110 3.87 -11.71 -18.03
CA SER A 110 4.68 -10.72 -18.70
C SER A 110 6.16 -11.12 -18.76
N ARG A 111 6.81 -10.73 -19.86
CA ARG A 111 8.28 -10.82 -20.02
C ARG A 111 9.06 -9.94 -19.01
N PHE A 112 8.39 -8.95 -18.43
CA PHE A 112 8.98 -8.05 -17.42
C PHE A 112 8.79 -8.57 -15.99
N GLY A 113 8.29 -9.80 -15.84
CA GLY A 113 7.93 -10.38 -14.57
C GLY A 113 6.42 -10.37 -14.33
N ARG A 114 6.01 -11.02 -13.25
CA ARG A 114 4.60 -11.18 -12.89
C ARG A 114 4.03 -9.95 -12.19
N ARG A 115 4.85 -9.31 -11.36
CA ARG A 115 4.44 -8.21 -10.47
C ARG A 115 4.78 -6.82 -11.00
N THR A 116 5.95 -6.67 -11.62
CA THR A 116 6.49 -5.38 -12.08
C THR A 116 5.53 -4.56 -12.95
N PRO A 117 4.82 -5.10 -13.97
CA PRO A 117 3.93 -4.31 -14.81
C PRO A 117 2.77 -3.68 -14.03
N TRP A 118 2.23 -4.40 -13.05
CA TRP A 118 1.12 -3.93 -12.22
C TRP A 118 1.56 -2.83 -11.27
N ILE A 119 2.77 -2.93 -10.69
CA ILE A 119 3.34 -1.89 -9.84
C ILE A 119 3.50 -0.59 -10.63
N VAL A 120 4.05 -0.66 -11.85
CA VAL A 120 4.23 0.51 -12.71
C VAL A 120 2.89 1.10 -13.14
N PHE A 121 1.95 0.27 -13.59
CA PHE A 121 0.62 0.73 -13.99
C PHE A 121 -0.12 1.39 -12.83
N GLY A 122 -0.09 0.78 -11.65
CA GLY A 122 -0.69 1.32 -10.44
C GLY A 122 -0.06 2.66 -10.01
N ALA A 123 1.26 2.80 -10.14
CA ALA A 123 1.96 4.04 -9.84
C ALA A 123 1.53 5.20 -10.78
N VAL A 124 1.43 4.92 -12.08
CA VAL A 124 0.94 5.89 -13.07
C VAL A 124 -0.51 6.27 -12.79
N LEU A 125 -1.39 5.28 -12.67
CA LEU A 125 -2.82 5.50 -12.43
C LEU A 125 -3.03 6.27 -11.12
N GLY A 126 -2.42 5.82 -10.01
CA GLY A 126 -2.56 6.46 -8.70
C GLY A 126 -2.01 7.89 -8.68
N GLY A 127 -0.84 8.11 -9.25
CA GLY A 127 -0.22 9.44 -9.31
C GLY A 127 -1.03 10.45 -10.15
N VAL A 128 -1.46 10.04 -11.35
CA VAL A 128 -2.25 10.91 -12.24
C VAL A 128 -3.61 11.23 -11.64
N THR A 129 -4.33 10.23 -11.16
CA THR A 129 -5.68 10.43 -10.61
C THR A 129 -5.67 11.19 -9.29
N LEU A 130 -4.61 11.07 -8.48
CA LEU A 130 -4.43 11.89 -7.28
C LEU A 130 -4.24 13.37 -7.63
N PHE A 131 -3.45 13.67 -8.67
CA PHE A 131 -3.35 15.04 -9.20
C PHE A 131 -4.70 15.56 -9.70
N LEU A 132 -5.42 14.76 -10.49
CA LEU A 132 -6.74 15.14 -11.02
C LEU A 132 -7.77 15.39 -9.91
N THR A 133 -7.68 14.67 -8.79
CA THR A 133 -8.52 14.91 -7.60
C THR A 133 -8.38 16.35 -7.11
N GLY A 134 -7.16 16.90 -7.10
CA GLY A 134 -6.90 18.26 -6.64
C GLY A 134 -7.22 19.37 -7.65
N THR A 135 -7.52 19.03 -8.90
CA THR A 135 -7.84 20.02 -9.94
C THR A 135 -9.34 20.22 -10.16
N THR A 136 -10.18 19.32 -9.65
CA THR A 136 -11.64 19.38 -9.86
C THR A 136 -12.36 20.01 -8.67
N HIS A 137 -13.35 20.85 -8.96
CA HIS A 137 -14.26 21.42 -7.98
C HIS A 137 -15.66 20.78 -8.02
N ASN A 138 -15.82 19.68 -8.75
CA ASN A 138 -17.06 18.93 -8.79
C ASN A 138 -16.97 17.71 -7.86
N ALA A 139 -17.90 17.59 -6.90
CA ALA A 139 -17.92 16.54 -5.89
C ALA A 139 -17.95 15.11 -6.49
N VAL A 140 -18.69 14.91 -7.59
CA VAL A 140 -18.80 13.60 -8.24
C VAL A 140 -17.47 13.22 -8.92
N LEU A 141 -16.89 14.15 -9.69
CA LEU A 141 -15.60 13.93 -10.36
C LEU A 141 -14.48 13.72 -9.37
N LEU A 142 -14.45 14.49 -8.27
CA LEU A 142 -13.50 14.31 -7.18
C LEU A 142 -13.59 12.88 -6.61
N THR A 143 -14.80 12.43 -6.30
CA THR A 143 -15.04 11.09 -5.79
C THR A 143 -14.55 10.02 -6.77
N ILE A 144 -14.86 10.18 -8.07
CA ILE A 144 -14.41 9.24 -9.12
C ILE A 144 -12.88 9.21 -9.22
N PHE A 145 -12.22 10.38 -9.27
CA PHE A 145 -10.76 10.44 -9.38
C PHE A 145 -10.08 9.87 -8.13
N TYR A 146 -10.62 10.15 -6.94
CA TYR A 146 -10.04 9.62 -5.71
C TYR A 146 -10.28 8.12 -5.56
N CYS A 147 -11.43 7.58 -6.00
CA CYS A 147 -11.64 6.14 -6.13
C CYS A 147 -10.67 5.51 -7.13
N ALA A 148 -10.45 6.14 -8.28
CA ALA A 148 -9.46 5.67 -9.26
C ALA A 148 -8.02 5.71 -8.71
N CYS A 149 -7.70 6.71 -7.86
CA CYS A 149 -6.45 6.75 -7.12
C CYS A 149 -6.31 5.54 -6.19
N MET A 150 -7.36 5.18 -5.44
CA MET A 150 -7.35 3.99 -4.58
C MET A 150 -7.21 2.69 -5.40
N PHE A 151 -7.79 2.61 -6.58
CA PHE A 151 -7.54 1.51 -7.52
C PHE A 151 -6.07 1.45 -7.94
N GLY A 152 -5.47 2.56 -8.35
CA GLY A 152 -4.05 2.65 -8.70
C GLY A 152 -3.14 2.25 -7.53
N LEU A 153 -3.45 2.75 -6.35
CA LEU A 153 -2.71 2.46 -5.12
C LEU A 153 -2.71 0.95 -4.80
N ASN A 154 -3.87 0.30 -4.81
CA ASN A 154 -3.95 -1.13 -4.52
C ASN A 154 -3.38 -1.98 -5.66
N CYS A 155 -3.49 -1.51 -6.93
CA CYS A 155 -2.81 -2.12 -8.08
C CYS A 155 -1.29 -2.12 -7.92
N MET A 156 -0.73 -1.16 -7.20
CA MET A 156 0.69 -1.06 -6.90
C MET A 156 1.07 -1.86 -5.64
N ILE A 157 0.32 -1.72 -4.56
CA ILE A 157 0.63 -2.31 -3.25
C ILE A 157 0.47 -3.84 -3.26
N ALA A 158 -0.65 -4.37 -3.74
CA ALA A 158 -0.93 -5.81 -3.67
C ALA A 158 0.14 -6.65 -4.37
N PRO A 159 0.57 -6.33 -5.62
CA PRO A 159 1.68 -7.05 -6.25
C PRO A 159 3.01 -6.84 -5.56
N LEU A 160 3.29 -5.64 -5.02
CA LEU A 160 4.56 -5.37 -4.35
C LEU A 160 4.68 -6.15 -3.03
N VAL A 161 3.61 -6.25 -2.25
CA VAL A 161 3.59 -7.08 -1.05
C VAL A 161 3.76 -8.56 -1.40
N ALA A 162 3.18 -9.02 -2.52
CA ALA A 162 3.36 -10.39 -2.98
C ALA A 162 4.81 -10.71 -3.39
N VAL A 163 5.65 -9.72 -3.73
CA VAL A 163 7.10 -9.92 -3.94
C VAL A 163 7.77 -10.52 -2.69
N LEU A 164 7.29 -10.19 -1.48
CA LEU A 164 7.82 -10.79 -0.23
C LEU A 164 7.68 -12.31 -0.21
N SER A 165 6.52 -12.85 -0.58
CA SER A 165 6.29 -14.29 -0.61
C SER A 165 6.95 -14.96 -1.81
N ASP A 166 6.96 -14.29 -2.96
CA ASP A 166 7.39 -14.87 -4.22
C ASP A 166 8.92 -14.92 -4.40
N ARG A 167 9.65 -13.97 -3.77
CA ARG A 167 11.05 -13.74 -4.09
C ARG A 167 11.97 -13.70 -2.88
N VAL A 168 11.43 -13.42 -1.69
CA VAL A 168 12.23 -13.29 -0.46
C VAL A 168 12.22 -14.62 0.29
N PRO A 169 13.41 -15.13 0.71
CA PRO A 169 13.52 -16.31 1.58
C PRO A 169 12.66 -16.19 2.84
N SER A 170 12.01 -17.29 3.24
CA SER A 170 11.09 -17.27 4.40
C SER A 170 11.78 -16.86 5.69
N GLY A 171 13.06 -17.20 5.87
CA GLY A 171 13.83 -16.85 7.06
C GLY A 171 14.11 -15.34 7.26
N ILE A 172 13.91 -14.50 6.22
CA ILE A 172 14.11 -13.03 6.33
C ILE A 172 12.87 -12.23 5.91
N ARG A 173 11.73 -12.88 5.63
CA ARG A 173 10.49 -12.19 5.23
C ARG A 173 9.98 -11.23 6.30
N GLY A 174 10.07 -11.62 7.57
CA GLY A 174 9.70 -10.76 8.69
C GLY A 174 10.50 -9.45 8.69
N THR A 175 11.81 -9.54 8.54
CA THR A 175 12.70 -8.36 8.45
C THR A 175 12.36 -7.49 7.25
N MET A 176 12.11 -8.07 6.07
CA MET A 176 11.73 -7.30 4.87
C MET A 176 10.35 -6.65 5.02
N SER A 177 9.39 -7.33 5.65
CA SER A 177 8.09 -6.75 6.01
C SER A 177 8.24 -5.60 6.99
N ALA A 178 9.17 -5.69 7.95
CA ALA A 178 9.47 -4.61 8.89
C ALA A 178 10.01 -3.37 8.17
N PHE A 179 10.86 -3.51 7.14
CA PHE A 179 11.31 -2.37 6.33
C PHE A 179 10.14 -1.68 5.61
N TYR A 180 9.20 -2.45 5.02
CA TYR A 180 7.99 -1.90 4.42
C TYR A 180 7.12 -1.17 5.45
N GLY A 181 6.88 -1.80 6.60
CA GLY A 181 6.10 -1.22 7.70
C GLY A 181 6.73 0.06 8.26
N ALA A 182 8.05 0.04 8.49
CA ALA A 182 8.81 1.21 8.95
C ALA A 182 8.72 2.36 7.92
N GLY A 183 8.88 2.05 6.63
CA GLY A 183 8.72 3.04 5.56
C GLY A 183 7.35 3.70 5.59
N SER A 184 6.28 2.92 5.70
CA SER A 184 4.91 3.42 5.75
C SER A 184 4.66 4.25 7.02
N THR A 185 5.18 3.82 8.17
CA THR A 185 5.05 4.54 9.45
C THR A 185 5.76 5.89 9.42
N ILE A 186 6.92 5.97 8.79
CA ILE A 186 7.70 7.21 8.64
C ILE A 186 7.08 8.11 7.57
N GLY A 187 6.60 7.52 6.47
CA GLY A 187 6.07 8.26 5.33
C GLY A 187 4.82 9.08 5.64
N ALA A 188 3.90 8.55 6.46
CA ALA A 188 2.63 9.22 6.77
C ALA A 188 2.81 10.61 7.42
N PRO A 189 3.56 10.77 8.53
CA PRO A 189 3.80 12.08 9.13
C PRO A 189 4.62 13.02 8.24
N ILE A 190 5.62 12.49 7.50
CA ILE A 190 6.36 13.29 6.52
C ILE A 190 5.38 13.87 5.48
N GLY A 191 4.47 13.04 4.96
CA GLY A 191 3.44 13.50 4.05
C GLY A 191 2.55 14.58 4.66
N THR A 192 2.07 14.37 5.89
CA THR A 192 1.24 15.35 6.60
C THR A 192 1.96 16.68 6.77
N MET A 193 3.25 16.66 7.14
CA MET A 193 4.07 17.88 7.24
C MET A 193 4.18 18.59 5.88
N ILE A 194 4.51 17.85 4.82
CA ILE A 194 4.57 18.43 3.46
C ILE A 194 3.21 19.00 3.08
N GLY A 195 2.10 18.29 3.35
CA GLY A 195 0.74 18.77 3.10
C GLY A 195 0.42 20.10 3.79
N ALA A 196 0.90 20.28 5.02
CA ALA A 196 0.71 21.52 5.76
C ALA A 196 1.34 22.75 5.07
N PHE A 197 2.47 22.59 4.39
CA PHE A 197 3.09 23.69 3.62
C PHE A 197 2.26 24.11 2.40
N PHE A 198 1.45 23.20 1.87
CA PHE A 198 0.65 23.46 0.66
C PHE A 198 -0.82 23.76 0.96
N ILE A 199 -1.19 23.98 2.22
CA ILE A 199 -2.60 24.20 2.60
C ILE A 199 -3.22 25.44 1.95
N GLU A 200 -2.40 26.44 1.61
CA GLU A 200 -2.81 27.66 0.89
C GLU A 200 -2.78 27.49 -0.64
N ASN A 201 -2.14 26.42 -1.14
CA ASN A 201 -2.06 26.11 -2.58
C ASN A 201 -2.33 24.62 -2.83
N LEU A 202 -3.60 24.25 -2.73
CA LEU A 202 -4.05 22.85 -2.77
C LEU A 202 -3.61 22.14 -4.06
N THR A 203 -3.74 22.79 -5.22
CA THR A 203 -3.40 22.18 -6.52
C THR A 203 -1.94 21.74 -6.59
N VAL A 204 -1.01 22.60 -6.11
CA VAL A 204 0.41 22.24 -6.05
C VAL A 204 0.65 21.10 -5.07
N GLY A 205 -0.02 21.12 -3.91
CA GLY A 205 0.06 20.05 -2.92
C GLY A 205 -0.40 18.69 -3.47
N PHE A 206 -1.51 18.66 -4.21
CA PHE A 206 -1.97 17.45 -4.90
C PHE A 206 -1.02 17.00 -6.01
N ALA A 207 -0.39 17.94 -6.73
CA ALA A 207 0.63 17.62 -7.73
C ALA A 207 1.86 16.95 -7.08
N VAL A 208 2.36 17.50 -5.98
CA VAL A 208 3.47 16.91 -5.22
C VAL A 208 3.10 15.51 -4.70
N ALA A 209 1.90 15.34 -4.16
CA ALA A 209 1.39 14.06 -3.69
C ALA A 209 1.33 13.03 -4.82
N GLY A 210 0.81 13.42 -6.00
CA GLY A 210 0.75 12.57 -7.19
C GLY A 210 2.12 12.14 -7.67
N VAL A 211 3.09 13.07 -7.68
CA VAL A 211 4.50 12.77 -8.03
C VAL A 211 5.13 11.81 -7.05
N LEU A 212 4.94 11.99 -5.74
CA LEU A 212 5.47 11.06 -4.73
C LEU A 212 4.86 9.67 -4.85
N MET A 213 3.57 9.57 -5.12
CA MET A 213 2.89 8.29 -5.33
C MET A 213 3.43 7.59 -6.58
N PHE A 214 3.56 8.31 -7.70
CA PHE A 214 4.17 7.80 -8.94
C PHE A 214 5.60 7.32 -8.70
N LEU A 215 6.44 8.15 -8.08
CA LEU A 215 7.83 7.81 -7.78
C LEU A 215 7.92 6.61 -6.84
N GLY A 216 6.98 6.42 -5.91
CA GLY A 216 6.94 5.28 -5.01
C GLY A 216 7.01 3.95 -5.75
N GLY A 217 6.16 3.75 -6.75
CA GLY A 217 6.18 2.53 -7.54
C GLY A 217 7.38 2.42 -8.49
N ILE A 218 7.73 3.51 -9.18
CA ILE A 218 8.83 3.50 -10.16
C ILE A 218 10.18 3.27 -9.48
N VAL A 219 10.47 4.02 -8.41
CA VAL A 219 11.74 3.90 -7.67
C VAL A 219 11.86 2.53 -7.01
N ALA A 220 10.74 1.99 -6.47
CA ALA A 220 10.74 0.64 -5.92
C ALA A 220 11.13 -0.41 -6.98
N VAL A 221 10.55 -0.34 -8.17
CA VAL A 221 10.89 -1.27 -9.28
C VAL A 221 12.35 -1.15 -9.71
N ILE A 222 12.94 0.05 -9.67
CA ILE A 222 14.36 0.28 -10.01
C ILE A 222 15.29 -0.28 -8.92
N ILE A 223 14.95 -0.05 -7.65
CA ILE A 223 15.77 -0.51 -6.52
C ILE A 223 15.68 -2.03 -6.37
N LEU A 224 14.48 -2.60 -6.42
CA LEU A 224 14.28 -4.04 -6.30
C LEU A 224 15.11 -4.81 -7.33
N PRO A 225 15.64 -5.99 -7.00
CA PRO A 225 16.27 -6.85 -7.98
C PRO A 225 15.31 -7.12 -9.15
N LYS A 226 15.84 -7.15 -10.38
CA LYS A 226 15.02 -7.39 -11.57
C LYS A 226 14.25 -8.71 -11.46
N GLU A 227 12.96 -8.66 -11.72
CA GLU A 227 12.08 -9.83 -11.72
C GLU A 227 12.34 -10.70 -12.96
N ARG A 228 12.29 -12.02 -12.80
CA ARG A 228 12.42 -12.95 -13.93
C ARG A 228 11.16 -12.94 -14.79
N SER A 229 11.33 -13.24 -16.09
CA SER A 229 10.19 -13.38 -17.00
C SER A 229 9.24 -14.48 -16.51
N ALA A 230 7.96 -14.21 -16.60
CA ALA A 230 6.87 -15.12 -16.21
C ALA A 230 6.13 -15.72 -17.44
N ASP A 231 6.68 -15.58 -18.64
CA ASP A 231 6.05 -16.01 -19.92
C ASP A 231 5.93 -17.52 -20.09
N PHE A 232 6.65 -18.29 -19.27
CA PHE A 232 6.61 -19.76 -19.27
C PHE A 232 5.56 -20.36 -18.34
N LEU A 233 4.98 -19.57 -17.43
CA LEU A 233 3.99 -20.08 -16.49
C LEU A 233 2.68 -20.46 -17.20
N PRO A 234 2.02 -21.56 -16.82
CA PRO A 234 0.77 -21.98 -17.45
C PRO A 234 -0.33 -20.94 -17.23
N LYS A 235 -1.24 -20.83 -18.19
CA LYS A 235 -2.45 -20.02 -18.00
C LYS A 235 -3.36 -20.75 -17.01
N GLU A 236 -3.59 -20.14 -15.87
CA GLU A 236 -4.64 -20.61 -14.96
C GLU A 236 -6.00 -20.11 -15.47
N GLU A 237 -6.87 -21.04 -15.82
CA GLU A 237 -8.28 -20.78 -16.08
C GLU A 237 -9.00 -20.66 -14.74
N GLY A 238 -9.11 -19.44 -14.22
CA GLY A 238 -9.87 -19.17 -13.00
C GLY A 238 -10.98 -18.17 -13.26
N SER A 239 -12.16 -18.45 -12.75
CA SER A 239 -13.31 -17.58 -12.83
C SER A 239 -13.21 -16.45 -11.77
N PHE A 240 -13.84 -15.30 -12.05
CA PHE A 240 -14.04 -14.26 -11.04
C PHE A 240 -14.78 -14.82 -9.79
N LYS A 241 -15.56 -15.88 -9.94
CA LYS A 241 -16.20 -16.60 -8.85
C LYS A 241 -15.19 -17.21 -7.87
N ASP A 242 -14.03 -17.66 -8.33
CA ASP A 242 -13.01 -18.27 -7.48
C ASP A 242 -12.38 -17.23 -6.56
N ILE A 243 -12.29 -15.97 -7.00
CA ILE A 243 -11.86 -14.84 -6.18
C ILE A 243 -12.86 -14.61 -5.03
N LEU A 244 -14.15 -14.57 -5.33
CA LEU A 244 -15.20 -14.40 -4.32
C LEU A 244 -15.26 -15.58 -3.34
N VAL A 245 -15.00 -16.79 -3.81
CA VAL A 245 -14.96 -17.99 -2.96
C VAL A 245 -13.79 -17.96 -1.98
N SER A 246 -12.65 -17.39 -2.36
CA SER A 246 -11.47 -17.23 -1.48
C SER A 246 -11.73 -16.33 -0.26
N PHE A 247 -12.79 -15.50 -0.31
CA PHE A 247 -13.22 -14.63 0.79
C PHE A 247 -14.31 -15.22 1.68
N ARG A 248 -14.62 -16.49 1.53
CA ARG A 248 -15.56 -17.13 2.47
C ARG A 248 -14.97 -17.12 3.89
N PRO A 249 -15.76 -16.69 4.89
CA PRO A 249 -15.31 -16.73 6.26
C PRO A 249 -14.89 -18.14 6.66
N PRO A 250 -13.80 -18.32 7.40
CA PRO A 250 -13.33 -19.64 7.80
C PRO A 250 -14.38 -20.35 8.66
N LYS A 251 -14.73 -21.59 8.28
CA LYS A 251 -15.67 -22.46 9.01
C LYS A 251 -14.92 -23.68 9.51
N PHE A 252 -14.13 -23.52 10.58
CA PHE A 252 -13.42 -24.64 11.22
C PHE A 252 -13.56 -24.56 12.74
N ALA A 253 -13.25 -25.65 13.44
CA ALA A 253 -13.48 -25.78 14.89
C ALA A 253 -12.75 -24.72 15.75
N GLY A 254 -11.63 -24.15 15.29
CA GLY A 254 -10.88 -23.06 15.94
C GLY A 254 -11.27 -21.65 15.51
N ALA A 255 -12.29 -21.48 14.66
CA ALA A 255 -12.64 -20.16 14.10
C ALA A 255 -13.14 -19.15 15.17
N HIS A 256 -13.53 -19.59 16.36
CA HIS A 256 -14.04 -18.71 17.41
C HIS A 256 -13.01 -17.67 17.86
N ASP A 257 -11.78 -18.05 18.08
CA ASP A 257 -10.71 -17.14 18.49
C ASP A 257 -10.28 -16.21 17.35
N PHE A 258 -10.31 -16.71 16.11
CA PHE A 258 -10.14 -15.87 14.91
C PHE A 258 -11.20 -14.75 14.88
N TYR A 259 -12.48 -15.06 15.10
CA TYR A 259 -13.55 -14.04 15.08
C TYR A 259 -13.44 -13.05 16.22
N LYS A 260 -13.00 -13.45 17.42
CA LYS A 260 -12.72 -12.54 18.53
C LYS A 260 -11.58 -11.56 18.18
N ALA A 261 -10.47 -12.09 17.67
CA ALA A 261 -9.33 -11.29 17.24
C ALA A 261 -9.71 -10.32 16.09
N PHE A 262 -10.51 -10.81 15.13
CA PHE A 262 -11.04 -10.01 14.03
C PHE A 262 -11.94 -8.87 14.54
N ALA A 263 -12.88 -9.15 15.43
CA ALA A 263 -13.77 -8.14 16.01
C ALA A 263 -12.99 -7.09 16.82
N GLY A 264 -12.03 -7.51 17.64
CA GLY A 264 -11.16 -6.60 18.38
C GLY A 264 -10.34 -5.68 17.44
N ARG A 265 -9.76 -6.26 16.39
CA ARG A 265 -9.00 -5.48 15.37
C ARG A 265 -9.91 -4.52 14.60
N PHE A 266 -11.12 -4.96 14.25
CA PHE A 266 -12.12 -4.12 13.58
C PHE A 266 -12.49 -2.90 14.43
N CYS A 267 -12.87 -3.10 15.69
CA CYS A 267 -13.23 -2.02 16.61
C CYS A 267 -12.08 -1.04 16.83
N MET A 268 -10.85 -1.55 17.00
CA MET A 268 -9.66 -0.71 17.17
C MET A 268 -9.39 0.16 15.93
N LEU A 269 -9.42 -0.44 14.74
CA LEU A 269 -9.19 0.29 13.48
C LEU A 269 -10.32 1.30 13.21
N MET A 270 -11.57 0.94 13.49
CA MET A 270 -12.72 1.83 13.33
C MET A 270 -12.57 3.08 14.21
N SER A 271 -12.25 2.90 15.49
CA SER A 271 -12.05 4.02 16.43
C SER A 271 -10.92 4.95 15.99
N TYR A 272 -9.80 4.36 15.58
CA TYR A 272 -8.64 5.12 15.09
C TYR A 272 -8.98 5.92 13.83
N GLN A 273 -9.66 5.32 12.85
CA GLN A 273 -10.02 5.98 11.60
C GLN A 273 -11.06 7.09 11.79
N MET A 274 -12.02 6.94 12.69
CA MET A 274 -13.01 7.99 12.98
C MET A 274 -12.33 9.29 13.45
N ILE A 275 -11.33 9.18 14.31
CA ILE A 275 -10.58 10.34 14.79
C ILE A 275 -9.71 10.93 13.67
N ASN A 276 -8.95 10.10 12.95
CA ASN A 276 -8.01 10.58 11.94
C ASN A 276 -8.69 11.31 10.78
N VAL A 277 -9.84 10.80 10.32
CA VAL A 277 -10.57 11.36 9.17
C VAL A 277 -11.08 12.78 9.48
N TYR A 278 -11.53 13.02 10.70
CA TYR A 278 -12.10 14.31 11.11
C TYR A 278 -11.12 15.18 11.90
N GLN A 279 -9.88 14.75 12.08
CA GLN A 279 -8.88 15.43 12.94
C GLN A 279 -8.71 16.90 12.60
N LEU A 280 -8.61 17.25 11.33
CA LEU A 280 -8.45 18.64 10.89
C LEU A 280 -9.69 19.48 11.25
N TYR A 281 -10.88 18.96 11.03
CA TYR A 281 -12.14 19.65 11.32
C TYR A 281 -12.37 19.82 12.82
N ILE A 282 -11.99 18.83 13.63
CA ILE A 282 -12.05 18.93 15.09
C ILE A 282 -11.16 20.10 15.56
N ILE A 283 -9.94 20.20 15.04
CA ILE A 283 -9.01 21.26 15.44
C ILE A 283 -9.49 22.63 14.98
N GLN A 284 -10.06 22.74 13.78
CA GLN A 284 -10.56 24.01 13.25
C GLN A 284 -11.88 24.45 13.91
N ASN A 285 -12.86 23.56 13.98
CA ASN A 285 -14.23 23.91 14.36
C ASN A 285 -14.47 23.83 15.87
N TYR A 286 -13.79 22.94 16.59
CA TYR A 286 -14.00 22.71 18.02
C TYR A 286 -12.95 23.42 18.88
N ILE A 287 -11.68 23.38 18.48
CA ILE A 287 -10.58 24.06 19.19
C ILE A 287 -10.47 25.52 18.74
N GLY A 288 -10.97 25.84 17.53
CA GLY A 288 -11.00 27.21 17.00
C GLY A 288 -9.68 27.72 16.44
N GLN A 289 -8.77 26.81 16.03
CA GLN A 289 -7.52 27.20 15.41
C GLN A 289 -7.73 27.67 13.96
N SER A 290 -6.91 28.62 13.52
CA SER A 290 -6.86 29.04 12.11
C SER A 290 -6.46 27.86 11.19
N VAL A 291 -6.74 28.00 9.89
CA VAL A 291 -6.42 26.99 8.88
C VAL A 291 -4.93 26.60 8.93
N LYS A 292 -4.05 27.59 9.06
CA LYS A 292 -2.60 27.38 9.09
C LYS A 292 -2.12 26.72 10.38
N GLU A 293 -2.62 27.18 11.52
CA GLU A 293 -2.29 26.60 12.84
C GLU A 293 -2.80 25.15 12.94
N SER A 294 -4.00 24.87 12.45
CA SER A 294 -4.57 23.53 12.48
C SER A 294 -3.75 22.52 11.66
N ALA A 295 -3.22 22.94 10.52
CA ALA A 295 -2.36 22.10 9.70
C ALA A 295 -1.03 21.75 10.41
N VAL A 296 -0.43 22.73 11.09
CA VAL A 296 0.76 22.53 11.92
C VAL A 296 0.46 21.58 13.08
N THR A 297 -0.67 21.80 13.76
CA THR A 297 -1.09 20.94 14.88
C THR A 297 -1.30 19.48 14.44
N VAL A 298 -1.97 19.24 13.31
CA VAL A 298 -2.14 17.89 12.72
C VAL A 298 -0.78 17.26 12.43
N SER A 299 0.17 18.04 11.90
CA SER A 299 1.52 17.56 11.60
C SER A 299 2.27 17.14 12.86
N VAL A 300 2.22 17.94 13.91
CA VAL A 300 2.86 17.64 15.21
C VAL A 300 2.25 16.40 15.85
N VAL A 301 0.91 16.28 15.85
CA VAL A 301 0.21 15.09 16.37
C VAL A 301 0.65 13.83 15.59
N SER A 302 0.73 13.92 14.26
CA SER A 302 1.18 12.81 13.41
C SER A 302 2.62 12.38 13.73
N MET A 303 3.53 13.33 14.00
CA MET A 303 4.90 13.03 14.42
C MET A 303 4.97 12.35 15.78
N ILE A 304 4.18 12.82 16.75
CA ILE A 304 4.09 12.18 18.08
C ILE A 304 3.59 10.75 17.93
N MET A 305 2.52 10.56 17.14
CA MET A 305 1.96 9.22 16.87
C MET A 305 2.99 8.30 16.19
N MET A 306 3.82 8.82 15.27
CA MET A 306 4.91 8.06 14.65
C MET A 306 5.91 7.56 15.71
N VAL A 307 6.40 8.45 16.55
CA VAL A 307 7.38 8.10 17.61
C VAL A 307 6.79 7.04 18.53
N MET A 308 5.56 7.25 19.00
CA MET A 308 4.88 6.30 19.90
C MET A 308 4.62 4.95 19.22
N SER A 309 4.29 4.93 17.93
CA SER A 309 4.10 3.69 17.16
C SER A 309 5.42 2.93 16.97
N LEU A 310 6.52 3.63 16.71
CA LEU A 310 7.85 3.01 16.62
C LEU A 310 8.27 2.42 17.97
N VAL A 311 8.16 3.18 19.06
CA VAL A 311 8.45 2.70 20.42
C VAL A 311 7.59 1.48 20.76
N GLY A 312 6.27 1.57 20.50
CA GLY A 312 5.34 0.45 20.71
C GLY A 312 5.72 -0.81 19.92
N SER A 313 6.15 -0.65 18.66
CA SER A 313 6.57 -1.76 17.81
C SER A 313 7.86 -2.43 18.34
N PHE A 314 8.83 -1.66 18.81
CA PHE A 314 10.07 -2.20 19.40
C PHE A 314 9.84 -2.92 20.73
N ILE A 315 8.83 -2.52 21.49
CA ILE A 315 8.48 -3.16 22.76
C ILE A 315 7.61 -4.41 22.52
N SER A 316 6.62 -4.30 21.65
CA SER A 316 5.64 -5.37 21.42
C SER A 316 6.23 -6.63 20.77
N GLY A 317 7.26 -6.47 19.92
CA GLY A 317 7.92 -7.61 19.27
C GLY A 317 8.52 -8.59 20.29
N PRO A 318 9.51 -8.17 21.11
CA PRO A 318 10.10 -9.03 22.14
C PRO A 318 9.08 -9.53 23.17
N VAL A 319 8.07 -8.74 23.55
CA VAL A 319 7.01 -9.17 24.47
C VAL A 319 6.17 -10.29 23.85
N SER A 320 5.84 -10.19 22.57
CA SER A 320 5.11 -11.26 21.86
C SER A 320 5.92 -12.55 21.71
N ASP A 321 7.24 -12.45 21.60
CA ASP A 321 8.12 -13.62 21.50
C ASP A 321 8.34 -14.32 22.86
N LEU A 322 8.01 -13.66 23.97
CA LEU A 322 8.12 -14.19 25.34
C LEU A 322 6.82 -14.88 25.84
N ILE A 323 5.69 -14.66 25.18
CA ILE A 323 4.36 -15.19 25.52
C ILE A 323 4.01 -16.33 24.56
#